data_5ca783249573551aae3d38047be16ca0
#
_entry.id   5ca783249573551aae3d38047be16ca0
#
_cell.length_a   1.000
_cell.length_b   1.000
_cell.length_c   1.000
_cell.angle_alpha   90.00
_cell.angle_beta   90.00
_cell.angle_gamma   90.00
#
_symmetry.space_group_name_H-M   'P 1'
#
loop_
_entity.id
_entity.type
_entity.pdbx_description
1 polymer ?
#
loop_
_entity_poly.entity_id
_entity_poly.type
_entity_poly.pdbx_seq_one_letter_code
_entity_poly.pdbx_strand_id
1 'polypeptide(L)'
;IYTNNWSLIATKLIFFYNFTPMKPKKRHRRGHNLAAYNPAKLPDILPPEDDRHLVRVYVEGYEDVAFWRAIFDHFQNPYLRFEISVPNRDDLPKGKKVLLSMIPRSGEELLLCVDSDFDYLFEDRTETSREVNGAQFMFHTYTYATENYLCYAPSLRNVCVKATKNDTRIFDFERFFADYSRTIYPVFLWYAYSAQLSHESVFTLVEFKNTVR
;
A
#
# COMPACT_ATOMS: atom_id res chain seq x y z
N ILE A 1 4.30 2.38 22.99
CA ILE A 1 4.39 3.80 22.59
C ILE A 1 4.21 3.81 21.06
N TYR A 2 2.95 3.79 20.59
CA TYR A 2 2.62 3.96 19.17
C TYR A 2 2.06 5.38 19.01
N THR A 3 2.95 6.36 18.98
CA THR A 3 2.57 7.74 18.69
C THR A 3 2.77 8.03 17.20
N ASN A 4 1.63 8.20 16.50
CA ASN A 4 1.46 9.12 15.38
C ASN A 4 2.34 8.98 14.11
N ASN A 5 2.51 7.78 13.55
CA ASN A 5 3.14 7.67 12.22
C ASN A 5 2.18 7.91 11.03
N TRP A 6 0.88 8.06 11.27
CA TRP A 6 -0.05 8.58 10.26
C TRP A 6 0.33 9.98 9.77
N SER A 7 1.08 10.75 10.60
CA SER A 7 1.55 12.08 10.20
C SER A 7 2.59 12.02 9.07
N LEU A 8 3.41 10.98 8.97
CA LEU A 8 4.45 10.87 7.94
C LEU A 8 3.87 10.41 6.59
N ILE A 9 2.91 9.46 6.62
CA ILE A 9 2.12 9.13 5.42
C ILE A 9 1.34 10.38 5.00
N ALA A 10 0.67 11.04 5.95
CA ALA A 10 0.00 12.30 5.70
C ALA A 10 1.00 13.36 5.22
N THR A 11 2.22 13.44 5.72
CA THR A 11 3.22 14.44 5.33
C THR A 11 3.74 14.16 3.91
N LYS A 12 4.05 12.92 3.56
CA LYS A 12 4.41 12.58 2.17
C LYS A 12 3.21 12.81 1.22
N LEU A 13 1.98 12.55 1.66
CA LEU A 13 0.75 12.76 0.88
C LEU A 13 0.25 14.21 0.95
N ILE A 14 0.53 14.99 2.02
CA ILE A 14 0.25 16.43 2.11
C ILE A 14 1.09 17.22 1.10
N PHE A 15 2.26 16.71 0.70
CA PHE A 15 3.02 17.28 -0.40
C PHE A 15 2.19 17.34 -1.69
N PHE A 16 1.32 16.35 -1.94
CA PHE A 16 0.35 16.36 -3.05
C PHE A 16 -0.84 17.30 -2.84
N TYR A 17 -1.17 17.64 -1.59
CA TYR A 17 -2.27 18.57 -1.29
C TYR A 17 -1.94 20.02 -1.64
N ASN A 18 -0.65 20.36 -1.70
CA ASN A 18 -0.17 21.70 -2.08
C ASN A 18 -0.04 21.89 -3.61
N PHE A 19 -0.54 20.94 -4.39
CA PHE A 19 -0.66 21.10 -5.83
C PHE A 19 -1.56 22.30 -6.13
N THR A 20 -0.98 23.33 -6.69
CA THR A 20 -1.75 24.49 -7.19
C THR A 20 -2.78 23.98 -8.19
N PRO A 21 -4.09 24.17 -7.96
CA PRO A 21 -5.09 23.62 -8.85
C PRO A 21 -4.93 24.23 -10.24
N MET A 22 -4.65 23.39 -11.23
CA MET A 22 -4.78 23.81 -12.62
C MET A 22 -6.20 24.27 -12.84
N LYS A 23 -6.38 25.52 -13.28
CA LYS A 23 -7.71 26.08 -13.53
C LYS A 23 -8.43 25.19 -14.54
N PRO A 24 -9.64 24.68 -14.23
CA PRO A 24 -10.38 23.84 -15.15
C PRO A 24 -10.66 24.61 -16.44
N LYS A 25 -10.37 24.02 -17.61
CA LYS A 25 -10.77 24.55 -18.90
C LYS A 25 -12.30 24.64 -18.93
N LYS A 26 -12.86 25.84 -19.16
CA LYS A 26 -14.31 26.06 -19.27
C LYS A 26 -14.87 25.19 -20.38
N ARG A 27 -15.64 24.16 -20.04
CA ARG A 27 -16.40 23.35 -20.99
C ARG A 27 -17.72 24.01 -21.31
N HIS A 28 -18.01 24.21 -22.58
CA HIS A 28 -19.35 24.60 -23.04
C HIS A 28 -20.35 23.46 -22.78
N ARG A 29 -21.27 23.64 -21.83
CA ARG A 29 -22.41 22.74 -21.64
C ARG A 29 -23.31 22.81 -22.87
N ARG A 30 -23.27 21.79 -23.76
CA ARG A 30 -24.37 21.50 -24.67
C ARG A 30 -25.46 20.81 -23.86
N GLY A 31 -26.66 21.44 -23.77
CA GLY A 31 -27.81 20.85 -23.13
C GLY A 31 -28.26 19.60 -23.89
N HIS A 32 -28.25 18.45 -23.22
CA HIS A 32 -28.85 17.22 -23.75
C HIS A 32 -30.33 17.19 -23.39
N ASN A 33 -31.15 17.08 -24.44
CA ASN A 33 -32.59 16.94 -24.36
C ASN A 33 -32.95 15.53 -23.91
N LEU A 34 -33.52 15.37 -22.72
CA LEU A 34 -33.88 14.10 -22.08
C LEU A 34 -35.10 13.38 -22.70
N ALA A 35 -35.65 13.87 -23.82
CA ALA A 35 -36.91 13.40 -24.39
C ALA A 35 -36.81 12.20 -25.34
N ALA A 36 -35.64 11.56 -25.51
CA ALA A 36 -35.47 10.44 -26.45
C ALA A 36 -34.74 9.24 -25.83
N TYR A 37 -35.14 8.81 -24.62
CA TYR A 37 -34.60 7.56 -24.04
C TYR A 37 -35.29 6.35 -24.70
N ASN A 38 -34.58 5.66 -25.59
CA ASN A 38 -35.00 4.37 -26.13
C ASN A 38 -34.22 3.24 -25.45
N PRO A 39 -34.86 2.43 -24.57
CA PRO A 39 -34.17 1.38 -23.83
C PRO A 39 -33.63 0.22 -24.69
N ALA A 40 -34.01 0.15 -25.97
CA ALA A 40 -33.51 -0.87 -26.91
C ALA A 40 -32.16 -0.52 -27.55
N LYS A 41 -31.66 0.69 -27.38
CA LYS A 41 -30.30 1.10 -27.73
C LYS A 41 -29.64 1.57 -26.44
N LEU A 42 -29.04 0.62 -25.70
CA LEU A 42 -27.97 1.05 -24.80
C LEU A 42 -26.93 1.68 -25.73
N PRO A 43 -26.65 3.00 -25.62
CA PRO A 43 -25.45 3.51 -26.22
C PRO A 43 -24.30 2.78 -25.58
N ASP A 44 -23.25 2.49 -26.33
CA ASP A 44 -21.94 2.21 -25.76
C ASP A 44 -21.63 3.43 -24.87
N ILE A 45 -21.98 3.33 -23.58
CA ILE A 45 -21.67 4.33 -22.59
C ILE A 45 -20.19 4.14 -22.33
N LEU A 46 -19.38 4.71 -23.21
CA LEU A 46 -18.02 5.02 -22.83
C LEU A 46 -18.12 5.87 -21.56
N PRO A 47 -17.48 5.45 -20.47
CA PRO A 47 -17.47 6.27 -19.28
C PRO A 47 -17.02 7.68 -19.69
N PRO A 48 -17.64 8.73 -19.15
CA PRO A 48 -17.24 10.09 -19.47
C PRO A 48 -15.74 10.20 -19.26
N GLU A 49 -15.05 10.78 -20.23
CA GLU A 49 -13.60 10.98 -20.16
C GLU A 49 -13.29 11.66 -18.82
N ASP A 50 -12.52 10.98 -17.99
CA ASP A 50 -12.19 11.46 -16.65
C ASP A 50 -11.08 12.50 -16.79
N ASP A 51 -11.45 13.77 -16.75
CA ASP A 51 -10.54 14.93 -16.91
C ASP A 51 -9.61 15.12 -15.68
N ARG A 52 -9.71 14.26 -14.66
CA ARG A 52 -8.82 14.32 -13.49
C ARG A 52 -7.40 13.94 -13.88
N HIS A 53 -6.43 14.59 -13.25
CA HIS A 53 -5.03 14.23 -13.38
C HIS A 53 -4.79 12.80 -12.90
N LEU A 54 -4.25 11.97 -13.79
CA LEU A 54 -3.98 10.56 -13.50
C LEU A 54 -2.61 10.41 -12.84
N VAL A 55 -2.59 9.85 -11.64
CA VAL A 55 -1.38 9.39 -10.95
C VAL A 55 -1.34 7.87 -10.99
N ARG A 56 -0.32 7.30 -11.62
CA ARG A 56 -0.08 5.86 -11.62
C ARG A 56 0.62 5.45 -10.34
N VAL A 57 0.17 4.34 -9.77
CA VAL A 57 0.74 3.76 -8.56
C VAL A 57 1.13 2.32 -8.86
N TYR A 58 2.40 2.01 -8.81
CA TYR A 58 2.88 0.64 -8.97
C TYR A 58 3.12 -0.02 -7.62
N VAL A 59 2.63 -1.26 -7.50
CA VAL A 59 2.76 -2.11 -6.31
C VAL A 59 3.52 -3.40 -6.65
N GLU A 60 4.02 -4.12 -5.64
CA GLU A 60 4.85 -5.32 -5.85
C GLU A 60 4.08 -6.49 -6.47
N GLY A 61 2.87 -6.74 -5.97
CA GLY A 61 2.02 -7.85 -6.35
C GLY A 61 0.55 -7.46 -6.51
N TYR A 62 -0.24 -8.36 -7.08
CA TYR A 62 -1.68 -8.15 -7.23
C TYR A 62 -2.41 -8.14 -5.88
N GLU A 63 -1.88 -8.85 -4.90
CA GLU A 63 -2.36 -8.92 -3.51
C GLU A 63 -2.32 -7.56 -2.82
N ASP A 64 -1.37 -6.70 -3.18
CA ASP A 64 -1.17 -5.39 -2.58
C ASP A 64 -2.11 -4.32 -3.13
N VAL A 65 -2.67 -4.55 -4.32
CA VAL A 65 -3.52 -3.57 -5.02
C VAL A 65 -4.67 -3.10 -4.14
N ALA A 66 -5.36 -4.03 -3.45
CA ALA A 66 -6.51 -3.68 -2.64
C ALA A 66 -6.12 -2.84 -1.41
N PHE A 67 -5.00 -3.15 -0.77
CA PHE A 67 -4.48 -2.42 0.38
C PHE A 67 -4.12 -0.97 -0.01
N TRP A 68 -3.30 -0.80 -1.03
CA TRP A 68 -2.88 0.53 -1.48
C TRP A 68 -4.04 1.33 -2.06
N ARG A 69 -5.00 0.66 -2.75
CA ARG A 69 -6.24 1.29 -3.20
C ARG A 69 -6.99 1.93 -2.04
N ALA A 70 -7.20 1.18 -0.95
CA ALA A 70 -7.91 1.70 0.22
C ALA A 70 -7.22 2.94 0.83
N ILE A 71 -5.88 3.01 0.76
CA ILE A 71 -5.12 4.18 1.21
C ILE A 71 -5.32 5.35 0.25
N PHE A 72 -5.07 5.17 -1.06
CA PHE A 72 -5.13 6.26 -2.03
C PHE A 72 -6.55 6.78 -2.27
N ASP A 73 -7.58 5.96 -2.09
CA ASP A 73 -8.98 6.40 -2.19
C ASP A 73 -9.33 7.49 -1.17
N HIS A 74 -8.65 7.55 -0.02
CA HIS A 74 -8.81 8.65 0.94
C HIS A 74 -8.28 10.00 0.44
N PHE A 75 -7.40 9.99 -0.56
CA PHE A 75 -6.75 11.18 -1.11
C PHE A 75 -7.29 11.56 -2.49
N GLN A 76 -8.22 10.78 -3.04
CA GLN A 76 -8.92 11.16 -4.26
C GLN A 76 -9.69 12.47 -4.07
N ASN A 77 -9.68 13.29 -5.09
CA ASN A 77 -10.39 14.56 -5.10
C ASN A 77 -10.88 14.87 -6.54
N PRO A 78 -11.62 15.98 -6.76
CA PRO A 78 -12.11 16.31 -8.09
C PRO A 78 -11.02 16.55 -9.16
N TYR A 79 -9.76 16.66 -8.77
CA TYR A 79 -8.64 16.97 -9.67
C TYR A 79 -7.70 15.80 -9.87
N LEU A 80 -7.68 14.83 -8.94
CA LEU A 80 -6.75 13.70 -8.94
C LEU A 80 -7.50 12.36 -8.94
N ARG A 81 -6.97 11.40 -9.71
CA ARG A 81 -7.34 10.00 -9.61
C ARG A 81 -6.10 9.12 -9.58
N PHE A 82 -6.18 8.03 -8.85
CA PHE A 82 -5.09 7.06 -8.75
C PHE A 82 -5.43 5.77 -9.51
N GLU A 83 -4.49 5.31 -10.33
CA GLU A 83 -4.58 4.02 -11.00
C GLU A 83 -3.51 3.10 -10.40
N ILE A 84 -3.95 2.06 -9.69
CA ILE A 84 -3.07 1.15 -8.97
C ILE A 84 -2.95 -0.14 -9.76
N SER A 85 -1.73 -0.52 -10.09
CA SER A 85 -1.43 -1.70 -10.89
C SER A 85 -0.07 -2.30 -10.54
N VAL A 86 0.17 -3.50 -11.02
CA VAL A 86 1.49 -4.15 -10.98
C VAL A 86 2.22 -3.77 -12.27
N PRO A 87 3.53 -3.49 -12.24
CA PRO A 87 4.29 -3.23 -13.46
C PRO A 87 4.15 -4.39 -14.44
N ASN A 88 3.51 -4.15 -15.57
CA ASN A 88 3.28 -5.18 -16.56
C ASN A 88 4.47 -5.23 -17.53
N ARG A 89 5.45 -6.09 -17.22
CA ARG A 89 6.48 -6.51 -18.15
C ARG A 89 6.57 -8.02 -18.05
N ASP A 90 6.10 -8.69 -19.09
CA ASP A 90 6.07 -10.16 -19.19
C ASP A 90 7.46 -10.79 -19.01
N ASP A 91 8.54 -10.02 -19.20
CA ASP A 91 9.94 -10.46 -19.19
C ASP A 91 10.71 -10.10 -17.91
N LEU A 92 10.12 -9.36 -16.96
CA LEU A 92 10.81 -8.97 -15.73
C LEU A 92 10.28 -9.72 -14.51
N PRO A 93 11.17 -10.14 -13.58
CA PRO A 93 10.74 -10.68 -12.29
C PRO A 93 9.87 -9.65 -11.58
N LYS A 94 8.73 -10.09 -11.03
CA LYS A 94 7.83 -9.25 -10.20
C LYS A 94 8.50 -8.97 -8.85
N GLY A 95 7.97 -7.95 -8.17
CA GLY A 95 8.34 -7.64 -6.79
C GLY A 95 9.22 -6.41 -6.64
N LYS A 96 9.68 -6.20 -5.41
CA LYS A 96 10.39 -5.01 -4.93
C LYS A 96 11.55 -4.56 -5.84
N LYS A 97 12.38 -5.50 -6.33
CA LYS A 97 13.54 -5.17 -7.19
C LYS A 97 13.15 -4.44 -8.47
N VAL A 98 11.99 -4.78 -9.05
CA VAL A 98 11.49 -4.08 -10.24
C VAL A 98 11.13 -2.65 -9.90
N LEU A 99 10.43 -2.43 -8.80
CA LEU A 99 10.04 -1.09 -8.35
C LEU A 99 11.26 -0.23 -7.98
N LEU A 100 12.27 -0.82 -7.32
CA LEU A 100 13.53 -0.12 -7.04
C LEU A 100 14.20 0.35 -8.34
N SER A 101 14.24 -0.46 -9.39
CA SER A 101 14.79 -0.06 -10.68
C SER A 101 14.01 1.08 -11.35
N MET A 102 12.79 1.35 -10.91
CA MET A 102 11.93 2.41 -11.43
C MET A 102 12.06 3.73 -10.64
N ILE A 103 12.79 3.77 -9.52
CA ILE A 103 13.01 5.00 -8.73
C ILE A 103 13.44 6.19 -9.60
N PRO A 104 14.37 6.06 -10.56
CA PRO A 104 14.76 7.19 -11.39
C PRO A 104 13.65 7.74 -12.31
N ARG A 105 12.56 7.00 -12.48
CA ARG A 105 11.40 7.39 -13.29
C ARG A 105 10.22 7.82 -12.42
N SER A 106 10.31 7.62 -11.11
CA SER A 106 9.24 8.00 -10.18
C SER A 106 9.13 9.52 -10.10
N GLY A 107 7.93 10.00 -9.84
CA GLY A 107 7.60 11.41 -9.82
C GLY A 107 6.15 11.63 -9.41
N GLU A 108 5.66 12.84 -9.58
CA GLU A 108 4.30 13.23 -9.21
C GLU A 108 3.21 12.42 -9.94
N GLU A 109 3.52 11.91 -11.13
CA GLU A 109 2.59 11.10 -11.95
C GLU A 109 2.84 9.60 -11.82
N LEU A 110 3.92 9.19 -11.12
CA LEU A 110 4.30 7.79 -10.95
C LEU A 110 4.82 7.54 -9.54
N LEU A 111 4.00 6.92 -8.73
CA LEU A 111 4.31 6.50 -7.37
C LEU A 111 4.66 5.01 -7.32
N LEU A 112 5.55 4.66 -6.43
CA LEU A 112 5.98 3.29 -6.19
C LEU A 112 5.61 2.90 -4.76
N CYS A 113 5.03 1.71 -4.57
CA CYS A 113 4.60 1.22 -3.26
C CYS A 113 5.17 -0.16 -3.02
N VAL A 114 5.89 -0.34 -1.93
CA VAL A 114 6.60 -1.57 -1.59
C VAL A 114 6.33 -1.99 -0.15
N ASP A 115 6.53 -3.26 0.13
CA ASP A 115 6.64 -3.74 1.50
C ASP A 115 7.98 -3.34 2.10
N SER A 116 7.99 -3.06 3.40
CA SER A 116 9.21 -2.67 4.10
C SER A 116 10.24 -3.81 4.19
N ASP A 117 9.79 -5.06 4.40
CA ASP A 117 10.70 -6.19 4.65
C ASP A 117 11.76 -5.91 5.73
N PHE A 118 11.44 -5.09 6.73
CA PHE A 118 12.33 -4.50 7.72
C PHE A 118 13.24 -3.37 7.25
N ASP A 119 13.20 -2.92 5.98
CA ASP A 119 14.03 -1.79 5.53
C ASP A 119 13.78 -0.53 6.35
N TYR A 120 12.51 -0.27 6.73
CA TYR A 120 12.19 0.84 7.62
C TYR A 120 12.78 0.65 9.04
N LEU A 121 12.74 -0.57 9.56
CA LEU A 121 13.27 -0.89 10.89
C LEU A 121 14.79 -0.80 10.94
N PHE A 122 15.47 -1.21 9.87
CA PHE A 122 16.93 -1.23 9.79
C PHE A 122 17.53 0.06 9.25
N GLU A 123 16.69 1.05 8.91
CA GLU A 123 17.11 2.38 8.44
C GLU A 123 18.12 2.30 7.27
N ASP A 124 19.25 2.99 7.36
CA ASP A 124 20.22 3.15 6.25
C ASP A 124 21.27 2.03 6.16
N ARG A 125 20.99 0.84 6.68
CA ARG A 125 22.01 -0.23 6.79
C ARG A 125 22.35 -0.90 5.47
N THR A 126 21.37 -1.09 4.62
CA THR A 126 21.57 -1.69 3.31
C THR A 126 21.36 -0.65 2.21
N GLU A 127 21.86 -0.94 1.01
CA GLU A 127 21.58 -0.10 -0.16
C GLU A 127 20.07 -0.04 -0.41
N THR A 128 19.40 -1.19 -0.37
CA THR A 128 17.94 -1.28 -0.53
C THR A 128 17.19 -0.44 0.50
N SER A 129 17.58 -0.53 1.79
CA SER A 129 16.89 0.25 2.83
C SER A 129 17.10 1.77 2.66
N ARG A 130 18.29 2.20 2.23
CA ARG A 130 18.53 3.62 1.88
C ARG A 130 17.66 4.09 0.71
N GLU A 131 17.54 3.27 -0.34
CA GLU A 131 16.68 3.58 -1.48
C GLU A 131 15.21 3.65 -1.09
N VAL A 132 14.70 2.64 -0.36
CA VAL A 132 13.30 2.58 0.08
C VAL A 132 12.95 3.75 0.99
N ASN A 133 13.78 4.03 1.99
CA ASN A 133 13.52 5.10 2.96
C ASN A 133 13.74 6.50 2.38
N GLY A 134 14.70 6.65 1.46
CA GLY A 134 15.14 7.95 0.93
C GLY A 134 14.40 8.40 -0.33
N ALA A 135 13.80 7.51 -1.11
CA ALA A 135 13.15 7.87 -2.37
C ALA A 135 11.85 8.67 -2.13
N GLN A 136 11.78 9.87 -2.71
CA GLN A 136 10.68 10.82 -2.46
C GLN A 136 9.30 10.29 -2.89
N PHE A 137 9.23 9.57 -4.00
CA PHE A 137 8.00 9.07 -4.60
C PHE A 137 7.79 7.57 -4.39
N MET A 138 8.53 7.00 -3.45
CA MET A 138 8.35 5.63 -2.98
C MET A 138 7.68 5.63 -1.61
N PHE A 139 6.62 4.85 -1.49
CA PHE A 139 5.90 4.59 -0.25
C PHE A 139 6.18 3.17 0.19
N HIS A 140 6.30 2.95 1.47
CA HIS A 140 6.52 1.63 2.04
C HIS A 140 5.66 1.40 3.27
N THR A 141 5.45 0.14 3.61
CA THR A 141 4.83 -0.22 4.89
C THR A 141 5.79 0.13 6.05
N TYR A 142 5.24 0.47 7.22
CA TYR A 142 6.04 0.68 8.45
C TYR A 142 6.22 -0.62 9.26
N THR A 143 5.45 -1.63 8.91
CA THR A 143 5.59 -3.01 9.38
C THR A 143 6.27 -3.83 8.29
N TYR A 144 6.46 -5.13 8.53
CA TYR A 144 7.14 -6.00 7.56
C TYR A 144 6.45 -5.96 6.19
N ALA A 145 5.12 -6.14 6.15
CA ALA A 145 4.36 -6.25 4.91
C ALA A 145 2.90 -5.75 5.08
N THR A 146 2.16 -5.65 3.98
CA THR A 146 0.75 -5.26 3.96
C THR A 146 -0.12 -6.16 4.82
N GLU A 147 0.20 -7.47 4.93
CA GLU A 147 -0.54 -8.43 5.75
C GLU A 147 -0.54 -8.07 7.24
N ASN A 148 0.48 -7.39 7.74
CA ASN A 148 0.49 -6.95 9.13
C ASN A 148 -0.64 -5.97 9.45
N TYR A 149 -1.05 -5.16 8.47
CA TYR A 149 -2.20 -4.26 8.59
C TYR A 149 -3.51 -5.00 8.40
N LEU A 150 -3.57 -5.95 7.44
CA LEU A 150 -4.74 -6.77 7.19
C LEU A 150 -5.09 -7.67 8.37
N CYS A 151 -4.07 -8.13 9.12
CA CYS A 151 -4.19 -8.91 10.36
C CYS A 151 -4.44 -8.06 11.61
N TYR A 152 -4.94 -6.83 11.49
CA TYR A 152 -5.28 -5.99 12.64
C TYR A 152 -6.37 -6.63 13.49
N ALA A 153 -5.97 -7.14 14.67
CA ALA A 153 -6.78 -8.00 15.52
C ALA A 153 -8.20 -7.48 15.82
N PRO A 154 -8.41 -6.17 16.17
CA PRO A 154 -9.73 -5.64 16.44
C PRO A 154 -10.72 -5.72 15.26
N SER A 155 -10.21 -5.72 14.02
CA SER A 155 -11.06 -5.78 12.81
C SER A 155 -11.42 -7.20 12.37
N LEU A 156 -10.63 -8.21 12.75
CA LEU A 156 -10.77 -9.58 12.26
C LEU A 156 -12.09 -10.22 12.65
N ARG A 157 -12.64 -9.91 13.84
CA ARG A 157 -13.98 -10.38 14.21
C ARG A 157 -15.02 -9.97 13.17
N ASN A 158 -15.01 -8.71 12.75
CA ASN A 158 -15.97 -8.21 11.76
C ASN A 158 -15.80 -8.89 10.40
N VAL A 159 -14.57 -9.22 10.01
CA VAL A 159 -14.27 -9.97 8.79
C VAL A 159 -14.87 -11.37 8.89
N CYS A 160 -14.68 -12.07 10.01
CA CYS A 160 -15.25 -13.39 10.25
C CYS A 160 -16.79 -13.36 10.23
N VAL A 161 -17.41 -12.40 10.91
CA VAL A 161 -18.87 -12.24 10.93
C VAL A 161 -19.42 -12.02 9.51
N LYS A 162 -18.78 -11.17 8.73
CA LYS A 162 -19.18 -10.92 7.33
C LYS A 162 -19.05 -12.18 6.46
N ALA A 163 -17.96 -12.94 6.64
CA ALA A 163 -17.70 -14.15 5.86
C ALA A 163 -18.63 -15.31 6.23
N THR A 164 -18.84 -15.54 7.54
CA THR A 164 -19.57 -16.71 8.06
C THR A 164 -21.06 -16.45 8.28
N LYS A 165 -21.49 -15.17 8.26
CA LYS A 165 -22.87 -14.73 8.65
C LYS A 165 -23.23 -15.13 10.09
N ASN A 166 -22.24 -15.37 10.93
CA ASN A 166 -22.42 -15.80 12.32
C ASN A 166 -21.71 -14.80 13.25
N ASP A 167 -22.46 -14.24 14.22
CA ASP A 167 -21.92 -13.28 15.19
C ASP A 167 -21.45 -13.94 16.50
N THR A 168 -21.48 -15.27 16.59
CA THR A 168 -20.97 -15.97 17.78
C THR A 168 -19.48 -15.72 17.94
N ARG A 169 -19.06 -15.27 19.13
CA ARG A 169 -17.65 -15.07 19.47
C ARG A 169 -16.98 -16.43 19.73
N ILE A 170 -16.34 -16.99 18.71
CA ILE A 170 -15.67 -18.29 18.78
C ILE A 170 -14.17 -18.17 19.04
N PHE A 171 -13.60 -16.97 18.83
CA PHE A 171 -12.16 -16.76 18.96
C PHE A 171 -11.83 -15.33 19.41
N ASP A 172 -10.82 -15.20 20.27
CA ASP A 172 -10.31 -13.91 20.75
C ASP A 172 -9.01 -13.55 20.00
N PHE A 173 -9.16 -12.85 18.87
CA PHE A 173 -8.04 -12.48 18.03
C PHE A 173 -7.07 -11.53 18.75
N GLU A 174 -7.57 -10.60 19.56
CA GLU A 174 -6.72 -9.62 20.24
C GLU A 174 -5.82 -10.33 21.26
N ARG A 175 -6.40 -11.21 22.09
CA ARG A 175 -5.63 -12.00 23.03
C ARG A 175 -4.65 -12.93 22.31
N PHE A 176 -5.09 -13.62 21.27
CA PHE A 176 -4.24 -14.54 20.51
C PHE A 176 -3.01 -13.83 19.95
N PHE A 177 -3.20 -12.72 19.22
CA PHE A 177 -2.08 -12.00 18.63
C PHE A 177 -1.19 -11.33 19.68
N ALA A 178 -1.75 -10.89 20.81
CA ALA A 178 -0.95 -10.36 21.92
C ALA A 178 -0.05 -11.45 22.54
N ASP A 179 -0.59 -12.63 22.79
CA ASP A 179 0.16 -13.74 23.37
C ASP A 179 1.19 -14.31 22.37
N TYR A 180 0.81 -14.45 21.09
CA TYR A 180 1.71 -14.83 20.01
C TYR A 180 2.88 -13.85 19.89
N SER A 181 2.60 -12.55 19.82
CA SER A 181 3.63 -11.51 19.71
C SER A 181 4.59 -11.53 20.90
N ARG A 182 4.10 -11.70 22.14
CA ARG A 182 4.96 -11.82 23.32
C ARG A 182 5.87 -13.04 23.25
N THR A 183 5.34 -14.15 22.74
CA THR A 183 6.09 -15.41 22.62
C THR A 183 7.22 -15.32 21.61
N ILE A 184 6.95 -14.72 20.44
CA ILE A 184 7.96 -14.63 19.36
C ILE A 184 8.93 -13.45 19.54
N TYR A 185 8.57 -12.45 20.35
CA TYR A 185 9.35 -11.21 20.48
C TYR A 185 10.81 -11.41 20.85
N PRO A 186 11.18 -12.28 21.82
CA PRO A 186 12.58 -12.54 22.13
C PRO A 186 13.36 -13.14 20.96
N VAL A 187 12.73 -14.03 20.18
CA VAL A 187 13.33 -14.64 18.99
C VAL A 187 13.50 -13.58 17.89
N PHE A 188 12.51 -12.71 17.74
CA PHE A 188 12.59 -11.58 16.80
C PHE A 188 13.74 -10.63 17.18
N LEU A 189 13.89 -10.29 18.45
CA LEU A 189 15.00 -9.43 18.91
C LEU A 189 16.37 -10.07 18.61
N TRP A 190 16.48 -11.39 18.78
CA TRP A 190 17.70 -12.11 18.43
C TRP A 190 17.99 -12.05 16.92
N TYR A 191 16.96 -12.24 16.10
CA TYR A 191 17.08 -12.06 14.65
C TYR A 191 17.51 -10.63 14.30
N ALA A 192 16.81 -9.62 14.82
CA ALA A 192 17.12 -8.22 14.54
C ALA A 192 18.54 -7.84 14.97
N TYR A 193 18.97 -8.30 16.13
CA TYR A 193 20.34 -8.09 16.64
C TYR A 193 21.38 -8.77 15.73
N SER A 194 21.16 -10.02 15.33
CA SER A 194 22.04 -10.76 14.43
C SER A 194 22.15 -10.09 13.07
N ALA A 195 21.03 -9.62 12.50
CA ALA A 195 21.01 -8.88 11.24
C ALA A 195 21.74 -7.54 11.32
N GLN A 196 21.89 -6.98 12.54
CA GLN A 196 22.60 -5.72 12.77
C GLN A 196 24.13 -5.88 12.88
N LEU A 197 24.64 -7.04 13.30
CA LEU A 197 26.03 -7.19 13.69
C LEU A 197 26.99 -7.50 12.55
N SER A 198 26.52 -8.09 11.45
CA SER A 198 27.43 -8.51 10.37
C SER A 198 26.71 -8.66 9.04
N HIS A 199 27.49 -8.60 7.93
CA HIS A 199 27.03 -8.97 6.60
C HIS A 199 26.64 -10.46 6.48
N GLU A 200 27.12 -11.29 7.40
CA GLU A 200 26.75 -12.69 7.54
C GLU A 200 25.94 -12.83 8.83
N SER A 201 24.62 -12.93 8.68
CA SER A 201 23.73 -13.12 9.83
C SER A 201 23.95 -14.49 10.47
N VAL A 202 24.27 -14.50 11.76
CA VAL A 202 24.37 -15.72 12.58
C VAL A 202 22.99 -16.39 12.75
N PHE A 203 21.93 -15.64 12.61
CA PHE A 203 20.54 -16.09 12.68
C PHE A 203 19.75 -15.43 11.55
N THR A 204 19.50 -16.18 10.50
CA THR A 204 18.88 -15.69 9.27
C THR A 204 17.37 -15.53 9.38
N LEU A 205 16.77 -14.77 8.47
CA LEU A 205 15.30 -14.65 8.37
C LEU A 205 14.64 -16.02 8.14
N VAL A 206 15.30 -16.93 7.41
CA VAL A 206 14.79 -18.29 7.18
C VAL A 206 14.75 -19.08 8.49
N GLU A 207 15.81 -19.02 9.28
CA GLU A 207 15.87 -19.67 10.60
C GLU A 207 14.84 -19.07 11.56
N PHE A 208 14.70 -17.74 11.59
CA PHE A 208 13.64 -17.08 12.34
C PHE A 208 12.26 -17.62 11.94
N LYS A 209 11.92 -17.61 10.65
CA LYS A 209 10.64 -18.14 10.14
C LYS A 209 10.39 -19.60 10.52
N ASN A 210 11.43 -20.42 10.51
CA ASN A 210 11.33 -21.83 10.90
C ASN A 210 11.15 -22.03 12.41
N THR A 211 11.70 -21.13 13.23
CA THR A 211 11.62 -21.20 14.69
C THR A 211 10.24 -20.77 15.21
N VAL A 212 9.58 -19.82 14.55
CA VAL A 212 8.26 -19.25 14.97
C VAL A 212 7.06 -19.92 14.28
N ARG A 213 7.27 -20.95 13.52
CA ARG A 213 6.25 -21.76 12.87
C ARG A 213 5.66 -22.76 13.86
#